data_763334f85e053f914603220baaec6fce
#
_entry.id   763334f85e053f914603220baaec6fce
#
_cell.length_a   1.000
_cell.length_b   1.000
_cell.length_c   1.000
_cell.angle_alpha   90.00
_cell.angle_beta   90.00
_cell.angle_gamma   90.00
#
_symmetry.space_group_name_H-M   'P 1'
#
loop_
_entity.id
_entity.type
_entity.pdbx_description
1 polymer ?
#
loop_
_entity_poly.entity_id
_entity_poly.type
_entity_poly.pdbx_seq_one_letter_code
_entity_poly.pdbx_strand_id
1 'polypeptide(L)'
;MDQNALFGRDILTVRIHAGFNAASFLAGLMAPTDQSGGTATLLLRRLFPGIPAEIRFEDRYVNDIAGVTAKILTQPEHPHRTPGDIMAIYADSRLSDEARQKAAAVWKVLSEGEAGVHGMPVEHVHFHEVGRMANVLAVGLIAEWMTTLRPARLVVSPIPLGDGSIQCAHGTIPYPAPALFSMLDGVPVRAWAGVGEAVTPTGLAVLKGLGAEFGGWPAMTITKRATVFTDRYFENVPNGALFALGTPYRFEDVP
;
A
#
# COMPACT_ATOMS: atom_id res chain seq x y z
N MET A 1 -11.21 -31.24 -4.85
CA MET A 1 -9.91 -30.57 -4.98
C MET A 1 -9.70 -29.76 -3.71
N ASP A 2 -8.66 -30.07 -3.01
CA ASP A 2 -8.35 -29.48 -1.71
C ASP A 2 -8.03 -27.98 -1.87
N GLN A 3 -8.90 -27.11 -1.41
CA GLN A 3 -8.70 -25.65 -1.48
C GLN A 3 -7.43 -25.21 -0.73
N ASN A 4 -6.93 -26.00 0.21
CA ASN A 4 -5.69 -25.71 0.96
C ASN A 4 -4.41 -25.95 0.14
N ALA A 5 -4.46 -26.67 -0.98
CA ALA A 5 -3.28 -26.96 -1.81
C ALA A 5 -2.88 -25.80 -2.74
N LEU A 6 -3.73 -24.77 -2.88
CA LEU A 6 -3.47 -23.58 -3.72
C LEU A 6 -2.91 -22.38 -2.94
N PHE A 7 -3.04 -22.36 -1.61
CA PHE A 7 -2.49 -21.30 -0.78
C PHE A 7 -0.97 -21.38 -0.74
N GLY A 8 -0.28 -20.27 -1.07
CA GLY A 8 1.17 -20.16 -0.98
C GLY A 8 1.94 -20.47 -2.28
N ARG A 9 1.26 -20.59 -3.42
CA ARG A 9 1.91 -20.70 -4.73
C ARG A 9 1.72 -19.49 -5.63
N ASP A 10 0.75 -18.63 -5.34
CA ASP A 10 0.40 -17.49 -6.18
C ASP A 10 1.46 -16.38 -6.10
N ILE A 11 1.64 -15.70 -7.20
CA ILE A 11 2.42 -14.47 -7.30
C ILE A 11 1.44 -13.30 -7.33
N LEU A 12 1.61 -12.37 -6.39
CA LEU A 12 0.99 -11.06 -6.49
C LEU A 12 1.97 -10.11 -7.17
N THR A 13 1.58 -9.48 -8.28
CA THR A 13 2.40 -8.45 -8.91
C THR A 13 1.68 -7.12 -8.96
N VAL A 14 2.44 -6.04 -8.72
CA VAL A 14 1.96 -4.66 -8.74
C VAL A 14 2.81 -3.84 -9.70
N ARG A 15 2.15 -3.26 -10.72
CA ARG A 15 2.82 -2.41 -11.72
C ARG A 15 2.39 -0.98 -11.50
N ILE A 16 3.23 -0.20 -10.85
CA ILE A 16 2.93 1.17 -10.44
C ILE A 16 3.23 2.13 -11.59
N HIS A 17 2.26 2.96 -11.95
CA HIS A 17 2.43 4.05 -12.91
C HIS A 17 2.52 5.39 -12.19
N ALA A 18 1.46 5.82 -11.50
CA ALA A 18 1.42 7.02 -10.68
C ALA A 18 0.25 6.99 -9.69
N GLY A 19 0.38 7.71 -8.58
CA GLY A 19 -0.67 7.77 -7.55
C GLY A 19 -0.75 6.48 -6.74
N PHE A 20 0.34 6.08 -6.09
CA PHE A 20 0.39 4.87 -5.28
C PHE A 20 0.55 5.18 -3.80
N ASN A 21 -0.35 4.66 -2.98
CA ASN A 21 -0.40 4.80 -1.53
C ASN A 21 -0.99 3.55 -0.85
N ALA A 22 -1.10 3.54 0.47
CA ALA A 22 -1.67 2.40 1.21
C ALA A 22 -3.12 2.11 0.81
N ALA A 23 -3.96 3.12 0.59
CA ALA A 23 -5.35 2.90 0.18
C ALA A 23 -5.46 2.28 -1.22
N SER A 24 -4.60 2.70 -2.17
CA SER A 24 -4.55 2.08 -3.50
C SER A 24 -4.05 0.65 -3.45
N PHE A 25 -3.08 0.34 -2.57
CA PHE A 25 -2.65 -1.04 -2.37
C PHE A 25 -3.79 -1.89 -1.81
N LEU A 26 -4.53 -1.38 -0.81
CA LEU A 26 -5.70 -2.06 -0.27
C LEU A 26 -6.77 -2.31 -1.34
N ALA A 27 -7.07 -1.30 -2.18
CA ALA A 27 -8.00 -1.46 -3.29
C ALA A 27 -7.57 -2.57 -4.24
N GLY A 28 -6.28 -2.62 -4.58
CA GLY A 28 -5.73 -3.64 -5.47
C GLY A 28 -5.74 -5.06 -4.91
N LEU A 29 -5.67 -5.20 -3.59
CA LEU A 29 -5.84 -6.51 -2.93
C LEU A 29 -7.29 -6.97 -2.92
N MET A 30 -8.23 -6.06 -2.72
CA MET A 30 -9.63 -6.40 -2.48
C MET A 30 -10.46 -6.50 -3.78
N ALA A 31 -10.20 -5.65 -4.77
CA ALA A 31 -10.95 -5.64 -6.03
C ALA A 31 -10.99 -7.00 -6.75
N PRO A 32 -9.88 -7.77 -6.83
CA PRO A 32 -9.91 -9.09 -7.46
C PRO A 32 -10.69 -10.14 -6.68
N THR A 33 -11.10 -9.85 -5.44
CA THR A 33 -11.82 -10.80 -4.56
C THR A 33 -13.31 -10.55 -4.52
N ASP A 34 -13.83 -9.65 -5.37
CA ASP A 34 -15.25 -9.25 -5.45
C ASP A 34 -15.82 -8.76 -4.09
N GLN A 35 -14.96 -8.22 -3.23
CA GLN A 35 -15.38 -7.67 -1.95
C GLN A 35 -16.01 -6.30 -2.14
N SER A 36 -17.26 -6.16 -1.77
CA SER A 36 -17.95 -4.87 -1.77
C SER A 36 -17.42 -3.95 -0.65
N GLY A 37 -17.60 -2.64 -0.82
CA GLY A 37 -17.27 -1.67 0.24
C GLY A 37 -17.99 -1.97 1.57
N GLY A 38 -19.20 -2.52 1.51
CA GLY A 38 -19.93 -2.95 2.71
C GLY A 38 -19.23 -4.10 3.45
N THR A 39 -18.80 -5.12 2.71
CA THR A 39 -18.03 -6.25 3.31
C THR A 39 -16.72 -5.76 3.91
N ALA A 40 -16.01 -4.87 3.24
CA ALA A 40 -14.78 -4.28 3.72
C ALA A 40 -14.98 -3.46 5.00
N THR A 41 -16.08 -2.67 5.07
CA THR A 41 -16.44 -1.91 6.27
C THR A 41 -16.80 -2.83 7.45
N LEU A 42 -17.51 -3.93 7.20
CA LEU A 42 -17.79 -4.92 8.25
C LEU A 42 -16.51 -5.58 8.77
N LEU A 43 -15.59 -5.92 7.88
CA LEU A 43 -14.27 -6.45 8.26
C LEU A 43 -13.49 -5.43 9.10
N LEU A 44 -13.43 -4.17 8.66
CA LEU A 44 -12.79 -3.10 9.40
C LEU A 44 -13.34 -2.98 10.83
N ARG A 45 -14.66 -2.89 10.99
CA ARG A 45 -15.33 -2.78 12.29
C ARG A 45 -15.09 -4.00 13.17
N ARG A 46 -15.00 -5.18 12.58
CA ARG A 46 -14.65 -6.41 13.29
C ARG A 46 -13.22 -6.37 13.82
N LEU A 47 -12.27 -5.93 13.01
CA LEU A 47 -10.85 -5.90 13.36
C LEU A 47 -10.50 -4.74 14.31
N PHE A 48 -11.19 -3.61 14.17
CA PHE A 48 -10.95 -2.39 14.96
C PHE A 48 -12.24 -1.89 15.63
N PRO A 49 -12.80 -2.64 16.57
CA PRO A 49 -14.15 -2.40 17.10
C PRO A 49 -14.32 -1.06 17.82
N GLY A 50 -13.23 -0.47 18.33
CA GLY A 50 -13.24 0.82 19.02
C GLY A 50 -13.08 2.04 18.11
N ILE A 51 -12.88 1.86 16.79
CA ILE A 51 -12.55 2.94 15.87
C ILE A 51 -13.70 3.14 14.86
N PRO A 52 -14.44 4.27 14.93
CA PRO A 52 -15.47 4.56 13.95
C PRO A 52 -14.85 4.90 12.61
N ALA A 53 -14.99 4.00 11.66
CA ALA A 53 -14.48 4.15 10.30
C ALA A 53 -15.33 3.39 9.27
N GLU A 54 -15.22 3.82 8.01
CA GLU A 54 -15.90 3.22 6.86
C GLU A 54 -14.89 3.10 5.70
N ILE A 55 -15.01 2.02 4.93
CA ILE A 55 -14.28 1.89 3.67
C ILE A 55 -15.27 2.03 2.53
N ARG A 56 -14.98 2.92 1.60
CA ARG A 56 -15.69 3.05 0.34
C ARG A 56 -14.81 2.56 -0.80
N PHE A 57 -15.36 1.67 -1.61
CA PHE A 57 -14.83 1.33 -2.92
C PHE A 57 -15.71 2.02 -3.95
N GLU A 58 -15.07 2.75 -4.84
CA GLU A 58 -15.76 3.52 -5.88
C GLU A 58 -15.16 3.15 -7.23
N ASP A 59 -16.02 3.01 -8.24
CA ASP A 59 -15.55 2.95 -9.61
C ASP A 59 -14.93 4.29 -9.98
N ARG A 60 -13.81 4.25 -10.65
CA ARG A 60 -13.10 5.44 -11.11
C ARG A 60 -12.67 5.27 -12.56
N TYR A 61 -12.91 6.30 -13.34
CA TYR A 61 -12.51 6.35 -14.74
C TYR A 61 -11.39 7.39 -14.90
N VAL A 62 -10.32 6.99 -15.55
CA VAL A 62 -9.19 7.85 -15.91
C VAL A 62 -8.91 7.63 -17.40
N ASN A 63 -9.06 8.66 -18.22
CA ASN A 63 -8.95 8.58 -19.67
C ASN A 63 -9.79 7.43 -20.25
N ASP A 64 -11.05 7.35 -19.85
CA ASP A 64 -12.02 6.31 -20.23
C ASP A 64 -11.66 4.87 -19.82
N ILE A 65 -10.58 4.70 -19.05
CA ILE A 65 -10.18 3.40 -18.52
C ILE A 65 -10.83 3.21 -17.14
N ALA A 66 -11.63 2.14 -17.04
CA ALA A 66 -12.27 1.76 -15.79
C ALA A 66 -11.27 1.18 -14.80
N GLY A 67 -11.44 1.52 -13.53
CA GLY A 67 -10.70 0.96 -12.41
C GLY A 67 -11.42 1.24 -11.11
N VAL A 68 -10.77 0.97 -10.00
CA VAL A 68 -11.33 1.16 -8.66
C VAL A 68 -10.47 2.08 -7.83
N THR A 69 -11.07 2.73 -6.85
CA THR A 69 -10.36 3.44 -5.78
C THR A 69 -10.93 3.03 -4.43
N ALA A 70 -10.12 3.11 -3.39
CA ALA A 70 -10.57 2.91 -2.02
C ALA A 70 -10.31 4.16 -1.19
N LYS A 71 -11.27 4.49 -0.32
CA LYS A 71 -11.16 5.55 0.67
C LYS A 71 -11.49 5.00 2.05
N ILE A 72 -10.66 5.30 3.02
CA ILE A 72 -10.97 5.03 4.42
C ILE A 72 -11.37 6.34 5.06
N LEU A 73 -12.63 6.41 5.46
CA LEU A 73 -13.23 7.58 6.10
C LEU A 73 -13.14 7.40 7.61
N THR A 74 -12.54 8.37 8.26
CA THR A 74 -12.38 8.45 9.71
C THR A 74 -12.88 9.81 10.20
N GLN A 75 -13.00 9.97 11.51
CA GLN A 75 -13.25 11.30 12.07
C GLN A 75 -12.11 12.27 11.71
N PRO A 76 -12.40 13.56 11.49
CA PRO A 76 -11.36 14.57 11.31
C PRO A 76 -10.39 14.59 12.50
N GLU A 77 -9.10 14.65 12.21
CA GLU A 77 -8.06 14.64 13.23
C GLU A 77 -6.84 15.46 12.79
N HIS A 78 -6.07 15.90 13.78
CA HIS A 78 -4.72 16.41 13.60
C HIS A 78 -3.76 15.43 14.26
N PRO A 79 -3.32 14.39 13.54
CA PRO A 79 -2.56 13.31 14.15
C PRO A 79 -1.17 13.78 14.58
N HIS A 80 -0.78 13.34 15.76
CA HIS A 80 0.56 13.47 16.30
C HIS A 80 0.89 12.17 17.03
N ARG A 81 1.03 11.08 16.25
CA ARG A 81 1.21 9.72 16.78
C ARG A 81 2.67 9.32 16.78
N THR A 82 3.10 8.72 17.85
CA THR A 82 4.39 8.02 17.93
C THR A 82 4.28 6.61 17.34
N PRO A 83 5.40 5.96 17.01
CA PRO A 83 5.40 4.53 16.69
C PRO A 83 4.73 3.67 17.78
N GLY A 84 4.94 4.02 19.05
CA GLY A 84 4.32 3.34 20.21
C GLY A 84 2.80 3.44 20.21
N ASP A 85 2.24 4.62 19.93
CA ASP A 85 0.79 4.80 19.84
C ASP A 85 0.15 3.92 18.77
N ILE A 86 0.82 3.78 17.62
CA ILE A 86 0.34 2.94 16.54
C ILE A 86 0.40 1.46 16.91
N MET A 87 1.46 1.03 17.56
CA MET A 87 1.57 -0.36 18.03
C MET A 87 0.51 -0.66 19.10
N ALA A 88 0.18 0.29 19.97
CA ALA A 88 -0.91 0.14 20.94
C ALA A 88 -2.28 -0.04 20.24
N ILE A 89 -2.57 0.72 19.17
CA ILE A 89 -3.79 0.55 18.37
C ILE A 89 -3.87 -0.87 17.80
N TYR A 90 -2.76 -1.42 17.31
CA TYR A 90 -2.76 -2.80 16.78
C TYR A 90 -2.85 -3.86 17.89
N ALA A 91 -2.27 -3.60 19.05
CA ALA A 91 -2.40 -4.49 20.21
C ALA A 91 -3.86 -4.61 20.67
N ASP A 92 -4.60 -3.50 20.65
CA ASP A 92 -6.03 -3.44 21.01
C ASP A 92 -6.96 -3.94 19.89
N SER A 93 -6.41 -4.18 18.68
CA SER A 93 -7.17 -4.68 17.54
C SER A 93 -7.40 -6.20 17.62
N ARG A 94 -8.29 -6.69 16.73
CA ARG A 94 -8.50 -8.13 16.52
C ARG A 94 -7.74 -8.65 15.29
N LEU A 95 -6.67 -7.98 14.89
CA LEU A 95 -5.76 -8.50 13.88
C LEU A 95 -5.13 -9.81 14.36
N SER A 96 -4.86 -10.72 13.43
CA SER A 96 -4.07 -11.91 13.73
C SER A 96 -2.64 -11.53 14.14
N ASP A 97 -1.96 -12.42 14.88
CA ASP A 97 -0.57 -12.16 15.31
C ASP A 97 0.36 -11.95 14.12
N GLU A 98 0.18 -12.72 13.05
CA GLU A 98 0.93 -12.57 11.81
C GLU A 98 0.65 -11.23 11.13
N ALA A 99 -0.60 -10.77 11.12
CA ALA A 99 -0.95 -9.46 10.58
C ALA A 99 -0.35 -8.32 11.42
N ARG A 100 -0.37 -8.42 12.75
CA ARG A 100 0.31 -7.45 13.62
C ARG A 100 1.80 -7.35 13.32
N GLN A 101 2.47 -8.49 13.11
CA GLN A 101 3.89 -8.51 12.74
C GLN A 101 4.14 -7.85 11.38
N LYS A 102 3.31 -8.13 10.37
CA LYS A 102 3.41 -7.47 9.06
C LYS A 102 3.17 -5.96 9.15
N ALA A 103 2.14 -5.54 9.89
CA ALA A 103 1.86 -4.12 10.11
C ALA A 103 3.02 -3.43 10.84
N ALA A 104 3.57 -4.06 11.87
CA ALA A 104 4.74 -3.54 12.59
C ALA A 104 5.97 -3.40 11.67
N ALA A 105 6.20 -4.34 10.74
CA ALA A 105 7.28 -4.25 9.76
C ALA A 105 7.10 -3.04 8.82
N VAL A 106 5.88 -2.74 8.38
CA VAL A 106 5.58 -1.54 7.58
C VAL A 106 5.88 -0.26 8.37
N TRP A 107 5.39 -0.18 9.61
CA TRP A 107 5.60 1.01 10.45
C TRP A 107 7.06 1.17 10.89
N LYS A 108 7.81 0.09 11.02
CA LYS A 108 9.26 0.14 11.24
C LYS A 108 9.96 0.86 10.09
N VAL A 109 9.66 0.51 8.84
CA VAL A 109 10.22 1.18 7.65
C VAL A 109 9.89 2.68 7.65
N LEU A 110 8.65 3.05 7.96
CA LEU A 110 8.23 4.45 8.06
C LEU A 110 8.96 5.18 9.19
N SER A 111 9.06 4.56 10.37
CA SER A 111 9.73 5.16 11.52
C SER A 111 11.20 5.41 11.27
N GLU A 112 11.90 4.47 10.66
CA GLU A 112 13.30 4.60 10.27
C GLU A 112 13.50 5.70 9.22
N GLY A 113 12.57 5.78 8.23
CA GLY A 113 12.58 6.82 7.22
C GLY A 113 12.41 8.23 7.81
N GLU A 114 11.42 8.44 8.66
CA GLU A 114 11.18 9.72 9.33
C GLU A 114 12.30 10.07 10.32
N ALA A 115 12.80 9.10 11.08
CA ALA A 115 13.92 9.30 11.99
C ALA A 115 15.17 9.82 11.24
N GLY A 116 15.46 9.25 10.07
CA GLY A 116 16.57 9.68 9.21
C GLY A 116 16.39 11.11 8.69
N VAL A 117 15.18 11.50 8.33
CA VAL A 117 14.86 12.87 7.87
C VAL A 117 15.04 13.90 8.99
N HIS A 118 14.54 13.58 10.18
CA HIS A 118 14.56 14.52 11.31
C HIS A 118 15.82 14.44 12.17
N GLY A 119 16.74 13.50 11.87
CA GLY A 119 17.99 13.32 12.63
C GLY A 119 17.74 12.97 14.10
N MET A 120 16.70 12.19 14.39
CA MET A 120 16.31 11.84 15.76
C MET A 120 16.19 10.32 15.93
N PRO A 121 16.24 9.81 17.19
CA PRO A 121 15.96 8.40 17.47
C PRO A 121 14.54 8.00 17.04
N VAL A 122 14.36 6.75 16.60
CA VAL A 122 13.06 6.24 16.08
C VAL A 122 11.93 6.37 17.10
N GLU A 123 12.21 6.18 18.37
CA GLU A 123 11.25 6.30 19.48
C GLU A 123 10.74 7.73 19.72
N HIS A 124 11.44 8.73 19.19
CA HIS A 124 11.05 10.14 19.27
C HIS A 124 10.35 10.66 18.02
N VAL A 125 10.17 9.81 17.02
CA VAL A 125 9.44 10.20 15.80
C VAL A 125 7.97 10.48 16.12
N HIS A 126 7.45 11.52 15.52
CA HIS A 126 6.03 11.86 15.53
C HIS A 126 5.50 11.92 14.11
N PHE A 127 4.55 11.05 13.82
CA PHE A 127 3.89 11.03 12.52
C PHE A 127 2.77 12.06 12.46
N HIS A 128 2.84 12.94 11.48
CA HIS A 128 1.78 13.88 11.13
C HIS A 128 0.82 13.25 10.10
N GLU A 129 0.92 13.64 8.84
CA GLU A 129 0.01 13.14 7.79
C GLU A 129 0.10 11.62 7.59
N VAL A 130 1.29 11.05 7.73
CA VAL A 130 1.52 9.60 7.64
C VAL A 130 0.79 8.87 8.76
N GLY A 131 0.75 9.43 9.97
CA GLY A 131 0.10 8.87 11.15
C GLY A 131 -1.43 9.01 11.21
N ARG A 132 -2.09 9.49 10.15
CA ARG A 132 -3.55 9.54 10.11
C ARG A 132 -4.17 8.18 10.34
N MET A 133 -5.29 8.14 11.09
CA MET A 133 -6.00 6.91 11.40
C MET A 133 -6.36 6.11 10.13
N ALA A 134 -6.69 6.79 9.05
CA ALA A 134 -6.95 6.14 7.76
C ALA A 134 -5.76 5.30 7.27
N ASN A 135 -4.52 5.78 7.43
CA ASN A 135 -3.31 5.03 7.08
C ASN A 135 -3.06 3.88 8.05
N VAL A 136 -3.28 4.10 9.36
CA VAL A 136 -3.15 3.05 10.38
C VAL A 136 -4.10 1.89 10.06
N LEU A 137 -5.36 2.21 9.78
CA LEU A 137 -6.36 1.21 9.41
C LEU A 137 -6.05 0.53 8.07
N ALA A 138 -5.60 1.30 7.07
CA ALA A 138 -5.20 0.74 5.77
C ALA A 138 -4.07 -0.29 5.92
N VAL A 139 -3.01 0.05 6.65
CA VAL A 139 -1.86 -0.85 6.88
C VAL A 139 -2.29 -2.10 7.65
N GLY A 140 -3.12 -1.97 8.69
CA GLY A 140 -3.65 -3.11 9.43
C GLY A 140 -4.49 -4.06 8.57
N LEU A 141 -5.38 -3.51 7.72
CA LEU A 141 -6.19 -4.30 6.79
C LEU A 141 -5.34 -4.97 5.71
N ILE A 142 -4.36 -4.27 5.15
CA ILE A 142 -3.41 -4.83 4.20
C ILE A 142 -2.68 -6.01 4.82
N ALA A 143 -2.20 -5.86 6.04
CA ALA A 143 -1.48 -6.91 6.75
C ALA A 143 -2.35 -8.15 6.98
N GLU A 144 -3.60 -7.98 7.41
CA GLU A 144 -4.54 -9.10 7.58
C GLU A 144 -4.88 -9.76 6.25
N TRP A 145 -5.07 -8.95 5.20
CA TRP A 145 -5.36 -9.48 3.86
C TRP A 145 -4.19 -10.25 3.28
N MET A 146 -2.97 -9.74 3.43
CA MET A 146 -1.74 -10.41 3.00
C MET A 146 -1.49 -11.70 3.79
N THR A 147 -1.89 -11.76 5.04
CA THR A 147 -1.84 -12.98 5.86
C THR A 147 -2.86 -14.01 5.38
N THR A 148 -4.02 -13.59 4.91
CA THR A 148 -5.04 -14.48 4.32
C THR A 148 -4.66 -14.94 2.92
N LEU A 149 -4.20 -14.03 2.07
CA LEU A 149 -3.84 -14.31 0.67
C LEU A 149 -2.57 -15.16 0.56
N ARG A 150 -1.59 -14.93 1.42
CA ARG A 150 -0.29 -15.64 1.48
C ARG A 150 0.37 -15.84 0.10
N PRO A 151 0.57 -14.79 -0.70
CA PRO A 151 1.25 -14.97 -1.96
C PRO A 151 2.67 -15.49 -1.70
N ALA A 152 3.14 -16.43 -2.54
CA ALA A 152 4.51 -16.92 -2.46
C ALA A 152 5.54 -15.81 -2.74
N ARG A 153 5.16 -14.85 -3.58
CA ARG A 153 5.97 -13.69 -3.94
C ARG A 153 5.09 -12.45 -4.12
N LEU A 154 5.60 -11.30 -3.67
CA LEU A 154 5.09 -9.98 -4.03
C LEU A 154 6.11 -9.31 -4.95
N VAL A 155 5.79 -9.19 -6.24
CA VAL A 155 6.70 -8.63 -7.25
C VAL A 155 6.20 -7.27 -7.71
N VAL A 156 7.02 -6.24 -7.57
CA VAL A 156 6.64 -4.85 -7.84
C VAL A 156 7.53 -4.23 -8.92
N SER A 157 6.96 -3.39 -9.77
CA SER A 157 7.75 -2.63 -10.74
C SER A 157 8.75 -1.70 -10.03
N PRO A 158 9.84 -1.29 -10.69
CA PRO A 158 10.66 -0.18 -10.20
C PRO A 158 9.79 1.04 -9.87
N ILE A 159 10.13 1.75 -8.80
CA ILE A 159 9.36 2.90 -8.29
C ILE A 159 9.48 4.09 -9.26
N PRO A 160 8.37 4.66 -9.74
CA PRO A 160 8.42 5.86 -10.57
C PRO A 160 8.81 7.08 -9.72
N LEU A 161 9.88 7.75 -10.11
CA LEU A 161 10.33 9.00 -9.49
C LEU A 161 10.45 10.09 -10.54
N GLY A 162 9.89 11.26 -10.20
CA GLY A 162 10.04 12.50 -10.95
C GLY A 162 10.62 13.57 -10.04
N ASP A 163 10.79 14.74 -10.59
CA ASP A 163 11.17 15.93 -9.86
C ASP A 163 9.93 16.81 -9.57
N GLY A 164 10.06 17.75 -8.64
CA GLY A 164 8.99 18.69 -8.35
C GLY A 164 8.92 19.09 -6.88
N SER A 165 7.74 19.51 -6.47
CA SER A 165 7.47 19.86 -5.09
C SER A 165 6.09 19.37 -4.65
N ILE A 166 5.92 19.19 -3.35
CA ILE A 166 4.66 18.85 -2.71
C ILE A 166 4.39 19.81 -1.55
N GLN A 167 3.11 20.01 -1.26
CA GLN A 167 2.65 20.77 -0.08
C GLN A 167 2.27 19.79 1.02
N CYS A 168 2.81 19.99 2.22
CA CYS A 168 2.52 19.17 3.39
C CYS A 168 2.56 20.02 4.68
N ALA A 169 2.46 19.39 5.85
CA ALA A 169 2.56 20.07 7.14
C ALA A 169 3.88 20.86 7.33
N HIS A 170 4.95 20.47 6.66
CA HIS A 170 6.25 21.13 6.67
C HIS A 170 6.36 22.27 5.62
N GLY A 171 5.26 22.65 4.98
CA GLY A 171 5.24 23.62 3.88
C GLY A 171 5.55 22.99 2.53
N THR A 172 6.20 23.75 1.64
CA THR A 172 6.62 23.25 0.33
C THR A 172 7.94 22.51 0.46
N ILE A 173 7.91 21.21 0.17
CA ILE A 173 9.11 20.34 0.19
C ILE A 173 9.37 19.77 -1.20
N PRO A 174 10.62 19.34 -1.51
CA PRO A 174 10.91 18.70 -2.79
C PRO A 174 10.22 17.34 -2.91
N TYR A 175 10.01 16.90 -4.15
CA TYR A 175 9.71 15.51 -4.47
C TYR A 175 10.92 14.90 -5.19
N PRO A 176 11.35 13.67 -4.83
CA PRO A 176 10.78 12.79 -3.81
C PRO A 176 10.74 13.42 -2.43
N ALA A 177 9.63 13.21 -1.68
CA ALA A 177 9.54 13.66 -0.28
C ALA A 177 10.73 13.11 0.53
N PRO A 178 11.32 13.88 1.46
CA PRO A 178 12.49 13.42 2.21
C PRO A 178 12.31 12.05 2.86
N ALA A 179 11.14 11.76 3.46
CA ALA A 179 10.85 10.45 4.05
C ALA A 179 10.77 9.34 2.99
N LEU A 180 10.22 9.62 1.80
CA LEU A 180 10.27 8.66 0.69
C LEU A 180 11.70 8.42 0.25
N PHE A 181 12.48 9.49 0.06
CA PHE A 181 13.86 9.42 -0.41
C PHE A 181 14.74 8.62 0.55
N SER A 182 14.60 8.80 1.86
CA SER A 182 15.35 8.07 2.88
C SER A 182 15.08 6.55 2.86
N MET A 183 13.92 6.12 2.35
CA MET A 183 13.55 4.70 2.25
C MET A 183 13.94 4.05 0.92
N LEU A 184 14.56 4.77 -0.03
CA LEU A 184 14.86 4.23 -1.37
C LEU A 184 16.11 3.36 -1.43
N ASP A 185 16.91 3.27 -0.37
CA ASP A 185 18.09 2.42 -0.37
C ASP A 185 17.75 0.97 -0.74
N GLY A 186 18.42 0.46 -1.79
CA GLY A 186 18.18 -0.88 -2.34
C GLY A 186 16.91 -1.03 -3.17
N VAL A 187 16.16 0.05 -3.40
CA VAL A 187 14.92 0.03 -4.20
C VAL A 187 15.22 0.48 -5.63
N PRO A 188 14.97 -0.34 -6.65
CA PRO A 188 15.07 0.10 -8.04
C PRO A 188 14.06 1.20 -8.34
N VAL A 189 14.55 2.25 -8.98
CA VAL A 189 13.73 3.38 -9.42
C VAL A 189 13.73 3.51 -10.93
N ARG A 190 12.74 4.19 -11.49
CA ARG A 190 12.68 4.55 -12.90
C ARG A 190 12.28 6.01 -13.05
N ALA A 191 12.76 6.66 -14.09
CA ALA A 191 12.33 8.01 -14.45
C ALA A 191 10.82 8.07 -14.70
N TRP A 192 10.21 9.15 -14.24
CA TRP A 192 8.80 9.46 -14.42
C TRP A 192 8.64 10.94 -14.80
N ALA A 193 7.96 11.20 -15.91
CA ALA A 193 7.86 12.54 -16.48
C ALA A 193 6.73 13.40 -15.88
N GLY A 194 5.94 12.86 -14.96
CA GLY A 194 4.87 13.61 -14.29
C GLY A 194 5.40 14.55 -13.20
N VAL A 195 4.52 15.42 -12.75
CA VAL A 195 4.81 16.37 -11.67
C VAL A 195 4.11 15.97 -10.40
N GLY A 196 4.82 15.99 -9.27
CA GLY A 196 4.29 15.69 -7.94
C GLY A 196 4.53 14.26 -7.49
N GLU A 197 3.79 13.84 -6.47
CA GLU A 197 4.02 12.60 -5.74
C GLU A 197 3.40 11.38 -6.43
N ALA A 198 4.20 10.66 -7.21
CA ALA A 198 3.77 9.42 -7.87
C ALA A 198 3.57 8.27 -6.87
N VAL A 199 4.39 8.22 -5.83
CA VAL A 199 4.35 7.23 -4.75
C VAL A 199 4.52 7.94 -3.42
N THR A 200 3.64 7.64 -2.46
CA THR A 200 3.74 8.22 -1.10
C THR A 200 4.73 7.44 -0.23
N PRO A 201 5.27 8.05 0.84
CA PRO A 201 6.09 7.33 1.83
C PRO A 201 5.38 6.09 2.38
N THR A 202 4.09 6.18 2.71
CA THR A 202 3.30 5.04 3.21
C THR A 202 3.18 3.93 2.16
N GLY A 203 3.01 4.29 0.87
CA GLY A 203 2.95 3.32 -0.22
C GLY A 203 4.24 2.52 -0.35
N LEU A 204 5.40 3.19 -0.32
CA LEU A 204 6.70 2.51 -0.38
C LEU A 204 6.94 1.65 0.86
N ALA A 205 6.60 2.16 2.05
CA ALA A 205 6.76 1.42 3.29
C ALA A 205 5.94 0.13 3.33
N VAL A 206 4.71 0.14 2.79
CA VAL A 206 3.89 -1.07 2.63
C VAL A 206 4.64 -2.10 1.78
N LEU A 207 5.21 -1.70 0.66
CA LEU A 207 5.94 -2.63 -0.21
C LEU A 207 7.18 -3.20 0.48
N LYS A 208 8.01 -2.35 1.08
CA LYS A 208 9.23 -2.78 1.78
C LYS A 208 8.91 -3.64 3.00
N GLY A 209 7.97 -3.22 3.83
CA GLY A 209 7.57 -3.92 5.05
C GLY A 209 6.93 -5.28 4.79
N LEU A 210 6.29 -5.47 3.63
CA LEU A 210 5.77 -6.75 3.16
C LEU A 210 6.79 -7.60 2.41
N GLY A 211 8.03 -7.14 2.27
CA GLY A 211 9.09 -7.90 1.61
C GLY A 211 8.95 -7.97 0.09
N ALA A 212 8.50 -6.89 -0.56
CA ALA A 212 8.36 -6.85 -2.01
C ALA A 212 9.70 -7.05 -2.73
N GLU A 213 9.68 -7.89 -3.76
CA GLU A 213 10.75 -8.03 -4.74
C GLU A 213 10.52 -7.02 -5.87
N PHE A 214 11.51 -6.20 -6.18
CA PHE A 214 11.39 -5.22 -7.26
C PHE A 214 11.96 -5.74 -8.58
N GLY A 215 11.18 -5.63 -9.67
CA GLY A 215 11.63 -6.12 -10.96
C GLY A 215 10.60 -6.03 -12.08
N GLY A 216 10.86 -6.75 -13.18
CA GLY A 216 9.96 -6.90 -14.31
C GLY A 216 8.70 -7.70 -13.97
N TRP A 217 7.88 -7.96 -14.99
CA TRP A 217 6.76 -8.91 -14.86
C TRP A 217 7.29 -10.30 -14.53
N PRO A 218 6.78 -10.96 -13.49
CA PRO A 218 7.12 -12.37 -13.25
C PRO A 218 6.49 -13.26 -14.34
N ALA A 219 7.12 -14.39 -14.62
CA ALA A 219 6.51 -15.42 -15.45
C ALA A 219 5.35 -16.07 -14.68
N MET A 220 4.11 -15.77 -15.10
CA MET A 220 2.89 -16.22 -14.40
C MET A 220 1.69 -16.28 -15.34
N THR A 221 0.77 -17.17 -15.04
CA THR A 221 -0.58 -17.16 -15.62
C THR A 221 -1.48 -16.34 -14.71
N ILE A 222 -2.00 -15.23 -15.21
CA ILE A 222 -2.86 -14.32 -14.45
C ILE A 222 -4.23 -14.98 -14.27
N THR A 223 -4.68 -15.09 -13.03
CA THR A 223 -6.01 -15.62 -12.66
C THR A 223 -6.98 -14.53 -12.25
N LYS A 224 -6.47 -13.45 -11.64
CA LYS A 224 -7.25 -12.28 -11.20
C LYS A 224 -6.45 -11.01 -11.44
N ARG A 225 -7.18 -9.91 -11.68
CA ARG A 225 -6.56 -8.60 -11.96
C ARG A 225 -7.43 -7.45 -11.49
N ALA A 226 -6.81 -6.31 -11.23
CA ALA A 226 -7.48 -5.04 -11.00
C ALA A 226 -6.65 -3.87 -11.52
N THR A 227 -7.34 -2.83 -12.01
CA THR A 227 -6.77 -1.51 -12.25
C THR A 227 -7.20 -0.61 -11.10
N VAL A 228 -6.25 0.07 -10.49
CA VAL A 228 -6.50 0.91 -9.32
C VAL A 228 -6.04 2.33 -9.58
N PHE A 229 -6.86 3.29 -9.22
CA PHE A 229 -6.55 4.70 -9.26
C PHE A 229 -6.62 5.30 -7.85
N THR A 230 -5.98 6.45 -7.67
CA THR A 230 -6.18 7.31 -6.49
C THR A 230 -7.05 8.51 -6.88
N ASP A 231 -7.37 9.38 -5.92
CA ASP A 231 -8.09 10.62 -6.19
C ASP A 231 -7.26 11.63 -7.01
N ARG A 232 -5.94 11.49 -7.00
CA ARG A 232 -5.05 12.33 -7.82
C ARG A 232 -5.09 11.91 -9.28
N TYR A 233 -5.04 12.89 -10.16
CA TYR A 233 -4.85 12.73 -11.58
C TYR A 233 -3.54 13.42 -11.98
N PHE A 234 -2.74 12.75 -12.79
CA PHE A 234 -1.47 13.25 -13.31
C PHE A 234 -1.58 13.37 -14.83
N GLU A 235 -1.40 14.61 -15.30
CA GLU A 235 -1.53 14.90 -16.74
C GLU A 235 -0.36 14.33 -17.55
N ASN A 236 -0.65 13.89 -18.77
CA ASN A 236 0.32 13.44 -19.77
C ASN A 236 1.21 12.26 -19.34
N VAL A 237 0.82 11.52 -18.32
CA VAL A 237 1.50 10.29 -17.87
C VAL A 237 0.50 9.18 -17.55
N PRO A 238 0.91 7.91 -17.65
CA PRO A 238 0.07 6.81 -17.17
C PRO A 238 -0.25 6.95 -15.68
N ASN A 239 -1.52 6.80 -15.33
CA ASN A 239 -2.03 6.89 -13.95
C ASN A 239 -2.31 5.51 -13.36
N GLY A 240 -2.35 5.44 -12.03
CA GLY A 240 -2.77 4.29 -11.27
C GLY A 240 -1.73 3.18 -11.15
N ALA A 241 -2.21 2.02 -10.78
CA ALA A 241 -1.43 0.79 -10.67
C ALA A 241 -2.24 -0.41 -11.17
N LEU A 242 -1.55 -1.39 -11.75
CA LEU A 242 -2.12 -2.66 -12.15
C LEU A 242 -1.76 -3.72 -11.11
N PHE A 243 -2.76 -4.45 -10.67
CA PHE A 243 -2.61 -5.59 -9.78
C PHE A 243 -2.96 -6.87 -10.54
N ALA A 244 -2.14 -7.89 -10.39
CA ALA A 244 -2.44 -9.20 -10.91
C ALA A 244 -2.02 -10.28 -9.89
N LEU A 245 -2.92 -11.23 -9.70
CA LEU A 245 -2.68 -12.45 -8.94
C LEU A 245 -2.68 -13.61 -9.93
N GLY A 246 -1.79 -14.58 -9.76
CA GLY A 246 -1.74 -15.74 -10.62
C GLY A 246 -0.69 -16.75 -10.22
N THR A 247 -0.69 -17.87 -10.89
CA THR A 247 0.20 -19.00 -10.64
C THR A 247 1.51 -18.85 -11.39
N PRO A 248 2.65 -19.28 -10.84
CA PRO A 248 3.91 -19.33 -11.59
C PRO A 248 3.75 -20.12 -12.88
N TYR A 249 4.28 -19.57 -13.96
CA TYR A 249 4.31 -20.20 -15.26
C TYR A 249 5.71 -20.75 -15.53
N ARG A 250 5.82 -22.02 -15.95
CA ARG A 250 7.07 -22.63 -16.40
C ARG A 250 6.98 -22.90 -17.90
N PHE A 251 8.05 -22.64 -18.64
CA PHE A 251 8.08 -22.93 -20.08
C PHE A 251 7.86 -24.41 -20.41
N GLU A 252 8.11 -25.28 -19.44
CA GLU A 252 7.87 -26.72 -19.55
C GLU A 252 6.37 -27.10 -19.50
N ASP A 253 5.52 -26.16 -19.09
CA ASP A 253 4.06 -26.34 -18.99
C ASP A 253 3.32 -25.97 -20.29
N VAL A 254 4.06 -25.63 -21.38
CA VAL A 254 3.47 -25.37 -22.70
C VAL A 254 3.39 -26.66 -23.48
N PRO A 255 2.18 -27.08 -23.91
CA PRO A 255 2.04 -28.27 -24.75
C PRO A 255 2.68 -28.13 -26.12
#